data_1e0d0a9fd3624f9ba04d95d3bb80ecb7
#
_entry.id   1e0d0a9fd3624f9ba04d95d3bb80ecb7
#
_cell.length_a   1.000
_cell.length_b   1.000
_cell.length_c   1.000
_cell.angle_alpha   90.00
_cell.angle_beta   90.00
_cell.angle_gamma   90.00
#
_symmetry.space_group_name_H-M   'P 1'
#
loop_
_entity.id
_entity.type
_entity.pdbx_description
1 polymer ?
#
loop_
_entity_poly.entity_id
_entity_poly.type
_entity_poly.pdbx_seq_one_letter_code
_entity_poly.pdbx_strand_id
1 'polypeptide(L)'
;MLFRSTAEICGSSVTSTEKSTTDATSFLVGVITGQTVAVGRRASTPFPRGYTATSQIGPFVAPERYRAAMAKVTAQYRCAECGWTTAKWVGRCGECQAWGTVEEVGSVKARTVTAAHVTTPAVPIGSIDVTAAATRSTGIAELDRVLGGGLVPGAVVLMAGEPGIGKSTLLIEVAAQAARTHGRALYVTAEESAAQVRLRAARVDAIVDSLFLAAETDLATVLGHIEQVDPGVLIVDSVQTIASAEVDGQPGGITQIREVAAALIKVAKERGMATVLVGHVTKEGSIAGPRVLEHLVDVVLHIEGDRHTRLRLVRAVKNRYGAADEVGCFDLTDTGINGIDDPSGLFVSDRAESVDGTCLTMTIEGTRPLLAEVQALVATTQSPSPRRATSGLDNARVAMVLAVLERRGGVPLAMRDVRSEEHTSELQSHLNLVCRLLLEKK
;
A
#
# COMPACT_ATOMS: atom_id res chain seq x y z
N MET A 1 -19.65 16.63 -48.08
CA MET A 1 -19.11 17.98 -48.25
C MET A 1 -17.87 18.10 -47.37
N LEU A 2 -16.79 18.38 -48.06
CA LEU A 2 -15.41 18.52 -47.59
C LEU A 2 -15.26 19.62 -46.55
N PHE A 3 -14.39 19.41 -45.57
CA PHE A 3 -13.38 20.40 -45.19
C PHE A 3 -12.09 19.69 -44.74
N ARG A 4 -11.08 19.80 -45.57
CA ARG A 4 -9.65 19.59 -45.21
C ARG A 4 -9.14 20.90 -44.61
N SER A 5 -8.34 20.82 -43.57
CA SER A 5 -7.42 21.89 -43.19
C SER A 5 -6.05 21.31 -42.92
N THR A 6 -5.12 21.74 -43.69
CA THR A 6 -3.67 21.53 -43.70
C THR A 6 -3.02 22.25 -42.54
N ALA A 7 -2.06 21.56 -41.89
CA ALA A 7 -1.03 22.20 -41.10
C ALA A 7 0.35 21.76 -41.65
N GLU A 8 1.01 22.71 -42.31
CA GLU A 8 2.41 22.60 -42.68
C GLU A 8 3.31 22.85 -41.48
N ILE A 9 4.24 21.94 -41.25
CA ILE A 9 5.29 22.08 -40.23
C ILE A 9 6.59 22.39 -40.96
N CYS A 10 7.16 23.53 -40.59
CA CYS A 10 8.43 24.04 -41.02
C CYS A 10 9.57 23.13 -40.57
N GLY A 11 10.35 22.62 -41.50
CA GLY A 11 11.60 21.91 -41.27
C GLY A 11 12.73 22.88 -41.00
N SER A 12 13.59 22.55 -40.05
CA SER A 12 14.92 23.15 -39.93
C SER A 12 15.93 22.03 -39.76
N SER A 13 16.73 21.91 -40.81
CA SER A 13 17.96 21.13 -40.91
C SER A 13 19.04 21.67 -39.97
N VAL A 14 19.70 20.79 -39.21
CA VAL A 14 20.91 21.11 -38.48
C VAL A 14 22.06 20.38 -39.15
N THR A 15 22.95 21.17 -39.77
CA THR A 15 24.26 20.76 -40.28
C THR A 15 25.26 20.63 -39.14
N SER A 16 26.03 19.54 -39.15
CA SER A 16 27.16 19.28 -38.30
C SER A 16 28.35 20.15 -38.67
N THR A 17 29.00 20.77 -37.68
CA THR A 17 30.40 21.21 -37.78
C THR A 17 31.15 20.86 -36.51
N GLU A 18 32.33 20.29 -36.72
CA GLU A 18 33.29 19.82 -35.72
C GLU A 18 34.04 20.93 -35.00
N LYS A 19 34.55 20.53 -33.82
CA LYS A 19 35.73 21.01 -33.05
C LYS A 19 35.61 22.24 -32.17
N SER A 20 35.64 22.06 -30.86
CA SER A 20 36.84 22.30 -30.06
C SER A 20 36.64 21.96 -28.59
N THR A 21 37.64 21.35 -28.03
CA THR A 21 37.88 21.04 -26.61
C THR A 21 37.77 22.27 -25.72
N THR A 22 36.95 22.16 -24.66
CA THR A 22 37.23 22.74 -23.34
C THR A 22 36.32 22.15 -22.29
N ASP A 23 36.90 21.88 -21.13
CA ASP A 23 36.29 21.35 -19.88
C ASP A 23 34.86 21.87 -19.61
N ALA A 24 33.90 20.94 -19.57
CA ALA A 24 32.57 21.21 -19.03
C ALA A 24 32.30 20.25 -17.88
N THR A 25 32.46 20.75 -16.68
CA THR A 25 32.00 20.14 -15.44
C THR A 25 30.46 20.10 -15.45
N SER A 26 29.87 18.96 -15.74
CA SER A 26 28.43 18.79 -15.66
C SER A 26 28.00 18.63 -14.20
N PHE A 27 27.23 19.58 -13.72
CA PHE A 27 26.47 19.48 -12.48
C PHE A 27 25.12 18.77 -12.77
N LEU A 28 24.92 17.61 -12.18
CA LEU A 28 23.59 16.99 -12.09
C LEU A 28 22.90 17.51 -10.84
N VAL A 29 21.90 18.36 -11.01
CA VAL A 29 20.99 18.81 -9.95
C VAL A 29 19.73 17.96 -10.05
N GLY A 30 19.58 17.03 -9.12
CA GLY A 30 18.34 16.30 -8.93
C GLY A 30 17.53 16.98 -7.82
N VAL A 31 16.35 17.47 -8.16
CA VAL A 31 15.39 17.97 -7.15
C VAL A 31 14.50 16.81 -6.78
N ILE A 32 14.69 16.26 -5.61
CA ILE A 32 13.74 15.35 -4.96
C ILE A 32 13.33 16.00 -3.64
N THR A 33 12.01 16.26 -3.53
CA THR A 33 11.35 16.70 -2.30
C THR A 33 12.00 17.85 -1.52
N GLY A 34 12.00 19.06 -2.08
CA GLY A 34 12.06 20.30 -1.30
C GLY A 34 13.32 20.59 -0.47
N GLN A 35 14.40 19.80 -0.59
CA GLN A 35 15.68 20.09 0.07
C GLN A 35 16.84 19.93 -0.90
N THR A 36 17.66 20.97 -1.00
CA THR A 36 18.88 20.98 -1.80
C THR A 36 20.00 20.31 -1.00
N VAL A 37 20.46 19.15 -1.44
CA VAL A 37 21.64 18.48 -0.88
C VAL A 37 22.80 18.64 -1.85
N ALA A 38 23.87 19.31 -1.42
CA ALA A 38 25.12 19.42 -2.15
C ALA A 38 25.93 18.12 -2.00
N VAL A 39 26.17 17.41 -3.09
CA VAL A 39 27.02 16.21 -3.11
C VAL A 39 28.43 16.60 -3.54
N GLY A 40 29.38 16.37 -2.64
CA GLY A 40 30.80 16.65 -2.84
C GLY A 40 31.46 15.75 -3.88
N ARG A 41 32.53 16.27 -4.49
CA ARG A 41 33.35 15.62 -5.50
C ARG A 41 33.90 14.26 -5.08
N ARG A 42 33.74 13.23 -5.90
CA ARG A 42 34.60 12.04 -5.88
C ARG A 42 35.74 12.20 -6.87
N ALA A 43 36.96 12.04 -6.37
CA ALA A 43 38.14 11.96 -7.16
C ALA A 43 38.18 10.65 -7.97
N SER A 44 38.41 10.75 -9.27
CA SER A 44 38.62 9.63 -10.19
C SER A 44 40.09 9.21 -10.13
N THR A 45 40.34 7.99 -9.64
CA THR A 45 41.59 7.29 -9.86
C THR A 45 41.45 6.32 -11.03
N PRO A 46 42.40 6.26 -11.99
CA PRO A 46 42.29 5.35 -13.11
C PRO A 46 42.69 3.92 -12.72
N PHE A 47 41.89 2.93 -13.12
CA PHE A 47 42.20 1.51 -13.01
C PHE A 47 43.25 1.10 -14.05
N PRO A 48 44.30 0.33 -13.69
CA PRO A 48 45.20 -0.26 -14.65
C PRO A 48 44.52 -1.48 -15.32
N ARG A 49 44.64 -1.53 -16.66
CA ARG A 49 44.28 -2.70 -17.49
C ARG A 49 45.25 -3.83 -17.26
N GLY A 50 44.73 -5.03 -17.09
CA GLY A 50 45.45 -6.28 -17.32
C GLY A 50 45.46 -7.21 -16.10
N TYR A 51 44.42 -8.03 -15.92
CA TYR A 51 44.51 -9.31 -15.23
C TYR A 51 43.61 -10.33 -15.93
N THR A 52 44.24 -11.34 -16.50
CA THR A 52 43.63 -12.57 -16.99
C THR A 52 43.19 -13.42 -15.78
N ALA A 53 41.93 -13.81 -15.74
CA ALA A 53 41.40 -14.67 -14.69
C ALA A 53 41.86 -16.12 -14.90
N THR A 54 42.70 -16.62 -14.02
CA THR A 54 42.90 -18.04 -13.82
C THR A 54 42.30 -18.43 -12.47
N SER A 55 41.34 -19.33 -12.54
CA SER A 55 40.59 -19.90 -11.44
C SER A 55 41.47 -20.77 -10.52
N GLN A 56 41.73 -20.29 -9.31
CA GLN A 56 42.03 -21.18 -8.17
C GLN A 56 41.46 -20.51 -6.89
N ILE A 57 40.27 -20.94 -6.48
CA ILE A 57 39.73 -20.61 -5.16
C ILE A 57 40.26 -21.66 -4.19
N GLY A 58 41.35 -21.31 -3.49
CA GLY A 58 41.81 -22.04 -2.32
C GLY A 58 40.90 -21.77 -1.11
N PRO A 59 40.88 -22.65 -0.08
CA PRO A 59 40.03 -22.49 1.08
C PRO A 59 40.38 -21.19 1.83
N PHE A 60 39.36 -20.36 2.04
CA PHE A 60 39.43 -19.10 2.80
C PHE A 60 39.70 -19.42 4.26
N VAL A 61 40.93 -19.24 4.72
CA VAL A 61 41.30 -19.29 6.15
C VAL A 61 41.11 -17.87 6.70
N ALA A 62 40.11 -17.69 7.54
CA ALA A 62 39.86 -16.43 8.21
C ALA A 62 41.02 -16.07 9.17
N PRO A 63 41.47 -14.80 9.20
CA PRO A 63 42.56 -14.37 10.08
C PRO A 63 42.18 -14.54 11.56
N GLU A 64 43.12 -15.01 12.36
CA GLU A 64 43.01 -15.33 13.78
C GLU A 64 42.54 -14.18 14.73
N ARG A 65 42.53 -12.95 14.27
CA ARG A 65 42.11 -11.77 15.04
C ARG A 65 40.59 -11.66 15.22
N TYR A 66 39.78 -12.51 14.63
CA TYR A 66 38.33 -12.55 14.87
C TYR A 66 37.90 -13.51 15.99
N ARG A 67 38.84 -14.20 16.61
CA ARG A 67 38.58 -15.13 17.74
C ARG A 67 38.49 -14.49 19.13
N ALA A 68 38.70 -13.20 19.28
CA ALA A 68 38.85 -12.57 20.61
C ALA A 68 37.73 -11.61 21.03
N ALA A 69 36.53 -11.72 20.45
CA ALA A 69 35.38 -10.96 20.94
C ALA A 69 34.20 -11.88 21.34
N MET A 70 34.50 -12.93 22.13
CA MET A 70 33.44 -13.54 22.94
C MET A 70 33.26 -12.65 24.17
N ALA A 71 32.30 -11.72 24.08
CA ALA A 71 31.82 -10.99 25.25
C ALA A 71 31.34 -12.01 26.27
N LYS A 72 31.91 -11.95 27.50
CA LYS A 72 31.39 -12.66 28.65
C LYS A 72 29.92 -12.30 28.77
N VAL A 73 29.04 -13.28 28.62
CA VAL A 73 27.62 -13.13 28.94
C VAL A 73 27.55 -12.83 30.43
N THR A 74 27.36 -11.57 30.77
CA THR A 74 27.13 -11.15 32.14
C THR A 74 25.71 -11.56 32.48
N ALA A 75 25.56 -12.37 33.54
CA ALA A 75 24.23 -12.74 34.02
C ALA A 75 23.40 -11.46 34.22
N GLN A 76 22.23 -11.38 33.61
CA GLN A 76 21.30 -10.29 33.82
C GLN A 76 20.23 -10.74 34.80
N TYR A 77 19.97 -9.90 35.77
CA TYR A 77 18.92 -10.09 36.75
C TYR A 77 17.74 -9.17 36.41
N ARG A 78 16.53 -9.66 36.58
CA ARG A 78 15.29 -8.92 36.26
C ARG A 78 14.33 -8.97 37.46
N CYS A 79 13.73 -7.86 37.77
CA CYS A 79 12.66 -7.82 38.75
C CYS A 79 11.36 -8.40 38.17
N ALA A 80 10.76 -9.37 38.86
CA ALA A 80 9.51 -10.01 38.45
C ALA A 80 8.29 -9.05 38.47
N GLU A 81 8.31 -8.01 39.31
CA GLU A 81 7.19 -7.10 39.48
C GLU A 81 7.22 -5.91 38.50
N CYS A 82 8.38 -5.26 38.31
CA CYS A 82 8.43 -4.04 37.46
C CYS A 82 9.27 -4.21 36.19
N GLY A 83 9.94 -5.37 36.02
CA GLY A 83 10.74 -5.63 34.82
C GLY A 83 12.10 -4.94 34.78
N TRP A 84 12.50 -4.20 35.82
CA TRP A 84 13.81 -3.56 35.94
C TRP A 84 14.95 -4.59 35.84
N THR A 85 15.99 -4.26 35.06
CA THR A 85 17.12 -5.16 34.82
C THR A 85 18.43 -4.63 35.42
N THR A 86 19.27 -5.53 35.96
CA THR A 86 20.57 -5.18 36.48
C THR A 86 21.61 -6.26 36.15
N ALA A 87 22.88 -5.88 36.06
CA ALA A 87 24.01 -6.79 35.82
C ALA A 87 24.49 -7.56 37.08
N LYS A 88 23.98 -7.19 38.26
CA LYS A 88 24.34 -7.84 39.53
C LYS A 88 23.10 -8.17 40.32
N TRP A 89 23.09 -9.30 40.98
CA TRP A 89 22.02 -9.63 41.92
C TRP A 89 21.95 -8.61 43.06
N VAL A 90 20.74 -8.13 43.30
CA VAL A 90 20.42 -7.22 44.42
C VAL A 90 19.19 -7.75 45.14
N GLY A 91 19.21 -7.79 46.45
CA GLY A 91 18.08 -8.29 47.26
C GLY A 91 16.84 -7.40 47.23
N ARG A 92 17.00 -6.16 46.77
CA ARG A 92 15.91 -5.15 46.65
C ARG A 92 15.97 -4.51 45.28
N CYS A 93 14.81 -4.42 44.57
CA CYS A 93 14.73 -3.79 43.26
C CYS A 93 15.08 -2.30 43.34
N GLY A 94 15.93 -1.82 42.45
CA GLY A 94 16.33 -0.41 42.40
C GLY A 94 15.21 0.53 41.99
N GLU A 95 14.21 0.05 41.26
CA GLU A 95 13.09 0.84 40.72
C GLU A 95 11.86 0.78 41.64
N CYS A 96 11.24 -0.39 41.79
CA CYS A 96 10.02 -0.55 42.59
C CYS A 96 10.26 -0.81 44.07
N GLN A 97 11.52 -0.97 44.48
CA GLN A 97 11.97 -1.20 45.86
C GLN A 97 11.42 -2.47 46.54
N ALA A 98 10.77 -3.37 45.82
CA ALA A 98 10.30 -4.64 46.32
C ALA A 98 11.48 -5.55 46.70
N TRP A 99 11.32 -6.32 47.78
CA TRP A 99 12.33 -7.25 48.27
C TRP A 99 12.13 -8.64 47.67
N GLY A 100 13.24 -9.31 47.31
CA GLY A 100 13.22 -10.70 46.87
C GLY A 100 12.61 -10.93 45.49
N THR A 101 12.37 -9.86 44.71
CA THR A 101 11.73 -9.91 43.40
C THR A 101 12.71 -9.89 42.21
N VAL A 102 14.03 -9.86 42.49
CA VAL A 102 15.07 -9.83 41.46
C VAL A 102 15.59 -11.25 41.23
N GLU A 103 15.23 -11.82 40.07
CA GLU A 103 15.60 -13.17 39.65
C GLU A 103 16.65 -13.14 38.54
N GLU A 104 17.50 -14.17 38.48
CA GLU A 104 18.44 -14.34 37.37
C GLU A 104 17.71 -14.70 36.11
N VAL A 105 17.78 -13.81 35.10
CA VAL A 105 17.32 -14.13 33.77
C VAL A 105 18.25 -15.20 33.22
N GLY A 106 17.77 -16.43 33.14
CA GLY A 106 18.54 -17.57 32.70
C GLY A 106 19.32 -17.24 31.44
N SER A 107 20.62 -17.48 31.45
CA SER A 107 21.48 -17.28 30.29
C SER A 107 20.86 -18.01 29.10
N VAL A 108 20.33 -17.27 28.14
CA VAL A 108 19.92 -17.83 26.86
C VAL A 108 21.21 -18.42 26.29
N LYS A 109 21.39 -19.75 26.43
CA LYS A 109 22.47 -20.46 25.73
C LYS A 109 22.34 -20.02 24.26
N ALA A 110 23.34 -19.30 23.77
CA ALA A 110 23.42 -18.95 22.36
C ALA A 110 23.25 -20.25 21.59
N ARG A 111 22.08 -20.46 21.03
CA ARG A 111 21.84 -21.61 20.15
C ARG A 111 22.72 -21.37 18.95
N THR A 112 23.85 -22.02 18.90
CA THR A 112 24.65 -22.16 17.68
C THR A 112 23.76 -22.85 16.66
N VAL A 113 23.28 -22.07 15.68
CA VAL A 113 22.50 -22.63 14.57
C VAL A 113 23.46 -23.51 13.78
N THR A 114 23.30 -24.81 13.90
CA THR A 114 24.02 -25.78 13.07
C THR A 114 23.34 -25.82 11.70
N ALA A 115 24.13 -25.88 10.62
CA ALA A 115 23.60 -26.04 9.29
C ALA A 115 22.72 -27.30 9.20
N ALA A 116 21.47 -27.13 8.78
CA ALA A 116 20.55 -28.23 8.57
C ALA A 116 20.78 -28.89 7.20
N HIS A 117 20.34 -30.13 7.08
CA HIS A 117 20.36 -30.83 5.78
C HIS A 117 19.43 -30.09 4.82
N VAL A 118 19.94 -29.75 3.63
CA VAL A 118 19.18 -29.08 2.58
C VAL A 118 18.29 -30.10 1.88
N THR A 119 16.98 -29.96 2.02
CA THR A 119 15.99 -30.83 1.36
C THR A 119 15.74 -30.41 -0.10
N THR A 120 15.80 -29.11 -0.38
CA THR A 120 15.64 -28.58 -1.74
C THR A 120 16.92 -27.81 -2.11
N PRO A 121 17.74 -28.30 -3.05
CA PRO A 121 18.98 -27.64 -3.42
C PRO A 121 18.71 -26.29 -4.09
N ALA A 122 19.60 -25.33 -3.89
CA ALA A 122 19.59 -24.08 -4.63
C ALA A 122 19.84 -24.35 -6.12
N VAL A 123 19.05 -23.73 -6.98
CA VAL A 123 19.15 -23.83 -8.44
C VAL A 123 19.51 -22.46 -9.05
N PRO A 124 20.17 -22.44 -10.22
CA PRO A 124 20.41 -21.19 -10.92
C PRO A 124 19.11 -20.44 -11.22
N ILE A 125 19.07 -19.13 -11.02
CA ILE A 125 17.85 -18.32 -11.18
C ILE A 125 17.24 -18.46 -12.59
N GLY A 126 18.07 -18.60 -13.63
CA GLY A 126 17.62 -18.76 -15.02
C GLY A 126 16.96 -20.13 -15.32
N SER A 127 17.08 -21.11 -14.41
CA SER A 127 16.43 -22.43 -14.56
C SER A 127 15.08 -22.52 -13.87
N ILE A 128 14.64 -21.43 -13.19
CA ILE A 128 13.35 -21.40 -12.49
C ILE A 128 12.24 -21.15 -13.52
N ASP A 129 11.24 -22.04 -13.53
CA ASP A 129 10.05 -21.84 -14.36
C ASP A 129 9.18 -20.69 -13.81
N VAL A 130 9.04 -19.63 -14.60
CA VAL A 130 8.24 -18.45 -14.26
C VAL A 130 6.76 -18.59 -14.59
N THR A 131 6.38 -19.62 -15.36
CA THR A 131 4.97 -19.84 -15.77
C THR A 131 4.08 -20.16 -14.56
N ALA A 132 4.63 -20.81 -13.55
CA ALA A 132 3.92 -21.08 -12.29
C ALA A 132 3.59 -19.82 -11.49
N ALA A 133 4.28 -18.70 -11.74
CA ALA A 133 4.05 -17.41 -11.10
C ALA A 133 3.20 -16.44 -11.96
N ALA A 134 2.62 -16.93 -13.07
CA ALA A 134 1.74 -16.11 -13.91
C ALA A 134 0.51 -15.64 -13.12
N THR A 135 0.18 -14.36 -13.26
CA THR A 135 -0.99 -13.75 -12.61
C THR A 135 -2.29 -14.43 -13.06
N ARG A 136 -3.23 -14.56 -12.14
CA ARG A 136 -4.58 -15.08 -12.39
C ARG A 136 -5.56 -13.94 -12.17
N SER A 137 -6.34 -13.60 -13.19
CA SER A 137 -7.35 -12.55 -13.09
C SER A 137 -8.34 -12.84 -11.95
N THR A 138 -8.70 -11.81 -11.21
CA THR A 138 -9.75 -11.87 -10.19
C THR A 138 -11.15 -11.87 -10.81
N GLY A 139 -11.26 -11.61 -12.12
CA GLY A 139 -12.52 -11.39 -12.83
C GLY A 139 -13.07 -9.97 -12.66
N ILE A 140 -12.38 -9.10 -11.93
CA ILE A 140 -12.76 -7.70 -11.70
C ILE A 140 -11.62 -6.81 -12.21
N ALA A 141 -11.81 -6.17 -13.37
CA ALA A 141 -10.76 -5.44 -14.09
C ALA A 141 -10.08 -4.36 -13.24
N GLU A 142 -10.86 -3.62 -12.46
CA GLU A 142 -10.35 -2.57 -11.58
C GLU A 142 -9.50 -3.14 -10.43
N LEU A 143 -9.79 -4.34 -9.93
CA LEU A 143 -8.97 -4.99 -8.92
C LEU A 143 -7.70 -5.58 -9.55
N ASP A 144 -7.80 -6.15 -10.74
CA ASP A 144 -6.65 -6.68 -11.49
C ASP A 144 -5.67 -5.57 -11.82
N ARG A 145 -6.15 -4.37 -12.18
CA ARG A 145 -5.32 -3.16 -12.37
C ARG A 145 -4.45 -2.89 -11.14
N VAL A 146 -5.07 -2.84 -9.96
CA VAL A 146 -4.36 -2.52 -8.70
C VAL A 146 -3.41 -3.63 -8.28
N LEU A 147 -3.73 -4.88 -8.60
CA LEU A 147 -2.89 -6.03 -8.33
C LEU A 147 -1.72 -6.19 -9.31
N GLY A 148 -1.74 -5.48 -10.45
CA GLY A 148 -0.74 -5.63 -11.51
C GLY A 148 -1.03 -6.80 -12.45
N GLY A 149 -2.32 -7.10 -12.68
CA GLY A 149 -2.81 -8.13 -13.59
C GLY A 149 -3.56 -9.29 -12.92
N GLY A 150 -3.68 -9.28 -11.59
CA GLY A 150 -4.43 -10.28 -10.84
C GLY A 150 -3.65 -10.91 -9.68
N LEU A 151 -4.14 -12.02 -9.17
CA LEU A 151 -3.53 -12.76 -8.06
C LEU A 151 -2.37 -13.61 -8.55
N VAL A 152 -1.21 -13.49 -7.90
CA VAL A 152 -0.05 -14.36 -8.16
C VAL A 152 -0.15 -15.61 -7.28
N PRO A 153 0.04 -16.83 -7.83
CA PRO A 153 0.08 -18.04 -7.03
C PRO A 153 1.14 -17.96 -5.91
N GLY A 154 0.75 -18.32 -4.69
CA GLY A 154 1.62 -18.22 -3.52
C GLY A 154 1.82 -16.82 -2.96
N ALA A 155 1.24 -15.79 -3.58
CA ALA A 155 1.27 -14.43 -3.03
C ALA A 155 0.27 -14.25 -1.89
N VAL A 156 0.64 -13.42 -0.93
CA VAL A 156 -0.25 -13.02 0.17
C VAL A 156 -0.55 -11.53 0.07
N VAL A 157 -1.84 -11.24 -0.06
CA VAL A 157 -2.40 -9.89 -0.16
C VAL A 157 -3.07 -9.54 1.17
N LEU A 158 -2.78 -8.38 1.72
CA LEU A 158 -3.50 -7.78 2.83
C LEU A 158 -4.48 -6.74 2.28
N MET A 159 -5.77 -6.93 2.49
CA MET A 159 -6.80 -5.93 2.21
C MET A 159 -7.21 -5.24 3.49
N ALA A 160 -6.87 -3.97 3.64
CA ALA A 160 -7.16 -3.15 4.80
C ALA A 160 -8.21 -2.08 4.47
N GLY A 161 -8.98 -1.64 5.47
CA GLY A 161 -9.98 -0.59 5.32
C GLY A 161 -10.94 -0.54 6.50
N GLU A 162 -11.74 0.52 6.58
CA GLU A 162 -12.73 0.70 7.65
C GLU A 162 -13.79 -0.42 7.68
N PRO A 163 -14.35 -0.74 8.84
CA PRO A 163 -15.52 -1.63 8.94
C PRO A 163 -16.69 -1.09 8.13
N GLY A 164 -17.35 -1.98 7.36
CA GLY A 164 -18.53 -1.63 6.56
C GLY A 164 -18.22 -0.96 5.21
N ILE A 165 -16.94 -0.81 4.82
CA ILE A 165 -16.55 -0.18 3.55
C ILE A 165 -16.83 -1.06 2.30
N GLY A 166 -17.10 -2.36 2.48
CA GLY A 166 -17.39 -3.28 1.37
C GLY A 166 -16.35 -4.39 1.16
N LYS A 167 -15.31 -4.52 2.02
CA LYS A 167 -14.24 -5.55 1.88
C LYS A 167 -14.78 -6.96 1.67
N SER A 168 -15.61 -7.43 2.60
CA SER A 168 -16.16 -8.79 2.57
C SER A 168 -17.06 -9.03 1.36
N THR A 169 -17.76 -7.99 0.87
CA THR A 169 -18.60 -8.07 -0.34
C THR A 169 -17.73 -8.21 -1.60
N LEU A 170 -16.68 -7.42 -1.72
CA LEU A 170 -15.73 -7.53 -2.83
C LEU A 170 -15.04 -8.89 -2.83
N LEU A 171 -14.59 -9.35 -1.66
CA LEU A 171 -13.81 -10.58 -1.58
C LEU A 171 -14.63 -11.85 -1.78
N ILE A 172 -15.91 -11.88 -1.40
CA ILE A 172 -16.76 -13.03 -1.71
C ILE A 172 -16.98 -13.16 -3.23
N GLU A 173 -17.07 -12.04 -3.95
CA GLU A 173 -17.16 -12.01 -5.39
C GLU A 173 -15.85 -12.47 -6.06
N VAL A 174 -14.71 -11.99 -5.59
CA VAL A 174 -13.38 -12.48 -6.01
C VAL A 174 -13.25 -13.98 -5.79
N ALA A 175 -13.68 -14.49 -4.62
CA ALA A 175 -13.65 -15.92 -4.33
C ALA A 175 -14.52 -16.74 -5.29
N ALA A 176 -15.72 -16.24 -5.61
CA ALA A 176 -16.64 -16.88 -6.54
C ALA A 176 -16.07 -16.89 -7.97
N GLN A 177 -15.47 -15.79 -8.43
CA GLN A 177 -14.83 -15.73 -9.74
C GLN A 177 -13.61 -16.65 -9.82
N ALA A 178 -12.78 -16.68 -8.78
CA ALA A 178 -11.68 -17.62 -8.69
C ALA A 178 -12.16 -19.08 -8.73
N ALA A 179 -13.26 -19.39 -8.03
CA ALA A 179 -13.89 -20.71 -8.02
C ALA A 179 -14.43 -21.11 -9.39
N ARG A 180 -14.95 -20.17 -10.18
CA ARG A 180 -15.44 -20.41 -11.56
C ARG A 180 -14.31 -20.65 -12.55
N THR A 181 -13.17 -19.96 -12.39
CA THR A 181 -12.12 -19.90 -13.42
C THR A 181 -10.86 -20.69 -13.09
N HIS A 182 -10.52 -20.79 -11.80
CA HIS A 182 -9.23 -21.31 -11.35
C HIS A 182 -9.32 -22.56 -10.46
N GLY A 183 -10.52 -23.09 -10.27
CA GLY A 183 -10.76 -24.28 -9.47
C GLY A 183 -11.29 -23.95 -8.06
N ARG A 184 -10.90 -24.73 -7.05
CA ARG A 184 -11.46 -24.55 -5.70
C ARG A 184 -10.97 -23.27 -5.04
N ALA A 185 -11.90 -22.54 -4.41
CA ALA A 185 -11.62 -21.42 -3.53
C ALA A 185 -12.17 -21.70 -2.13
N LEU A 186 -11.46 -21.25 -1.11
CA LEU A 186 -11.87 -21.35 0.29
C LEU A 186 -12.04 -19.97 0.90
N TYR A 187 -13.21 -19.70 1.42
CA TYR A 187 -13.49 -18.48 2.19
C TYR A 187 -13.62 -18.85 3.67
N VAL A 188 -12.74 -18.34 4.50
CA VAL A 188 -12.76 -18.52 5.96
C VAL A 188 -13.31 -17.24 6.57
N THR A 189 -14.45 -17.35 7.27
CA THR A 189 -15.00 -16.27 8.09
C THR A 189 -14.76 -16.55 9.56
N ALA A 190 -14.24 -15.56 10.26
CA ALA A 190 -14.02 -15.66 11.70
C ALA A 190 -14.86 -14.64 12.49
N GLU A 191 -15.65 -13.80 11.80
CA GLU A 191 -16.52 -12.78 12.42
C GLU A 191 -18.00 -13.07 12.22
N GLU A 192 -18.36 -13.64 11.08
CA GLU A 192 -19.75 -13.89 10.70
C GLU A 192 -20.06 -15.38 10.68
N SER A 193 -21.32 -15.72 10.95
CA SER A 193 -21.78 -17.09 10.78
C SER A 193 -21.82 -17.50 9.30
N ALA A 194 -21.69 -18.80 9.03
CA ALA A 194 -21.80 -19.34 7.67
C ALA A 194 -23.11 -18.94 6.98
N ALA A 195 -24.23 -18.85 7.71
CA ALA A 195 -25.52 -18.44 7.18
C ALA A 195 -25.53 -16.97 6.72
N GLN A 196 -24.88 -16.07 7.47
CA GLN A 196 -24.76 -14.65 7.10
C GLN A 196 -23.92 -14.46 5.83
N VAL A 197 -22.78 -15.14 5.76
CA VAL A 197 -21.93 -15.12 4.55
C VAL A 197 -22.68 -15.72 3.35
N ARG A 198 -23.43 -16.82 3.54
CA ARG A 198 -24.25 -17.44 2.50
C ARG A 198 -25.33 -16.50 1.96
N LEU A 199 -25.98 -15.71 2.83
CA LEU A 199 -26.97 -14.69 2.41
C LEU A 199 -26.30 -13.57 1.60
N ARG A 200 -25.11 -13.13 2.02
CA ARG A 200 -24.32 -12.14 1.27
C ARG A 200 -23.92 -12.70 -0.10
N ALA A 201 -23.40 -13.92 -0.15
CA ALA A 201 -23.02 -14.58 -1.40
C ALA A 201 -24.20 -14.70 -2.38
N ALA A 202 -25.42 -15.00 -1.88
CA ALA A 202 -26.62 -15.05 -2.71
C ALA A 202 -26.96 -13.68 -3.33
N ARG A 203 -26.76 -12.60 -2.58
CA ARG A 203 -27.07 -11.25 -3.04
C ARG A 203 -26.18 -10.77 -4.18
N VAL A 204 -24.90 -11.22 -4.20
CA VAL A 204 -23.90 -10.85 -5.21
C VAL A 204 -23.66 -11.94 -6.26
N ASP A 205 -24.58 -12.88 -6.40
CA ASP A 205 -24.47 -14.04 -7.32
C ASP A 205 -23.17 -14.85 -7.16
N ALA A 206 -22.70 -14.97 -5.92
CA ALA A 206 -21.47 -15.68 -5.59
C ALA A 206 -21.68 -17.11 -5.12
N ILE A 207 -22.81 -17.76 -5.51
CA ILE A 207 -23.07 -19.15 -5.18
C ILE A 207 -22.47 -20.05 -6.26
N VAL A 208 -21.39 -20.72 -5.90
CA VAL A 208 -20.63 -21.60 -6.81
C VAL A 208 -20.25 -22.88 -6.07
N ASP A 209 -20.38 -24.03 -6.71
CA ASP A 209 -20.10 -25.34 -6.10
C ASP A 209 -18.64 -25.53 -5.67
N SER A 210 -17.71 -24.91 -6.38
CA SER A 210 -16.26 -24.92 -6.09
C SER A 210 -15.83 -23.85 -5.09
N LEU A 211 -16.72 -23.02 -4.55
CA LEU A 211 -16.48 -22.08 -3.45
C LEU A 211 -16.86 -22.73 -2.12
N PHE A 212 -15.86 -23.01 -1.30
CA PHE A 212 -16.03 -23.59 0.02
C PHE A 212 -16.03 -22.49 1.08
N LEU A 213 -16.84 -22.66 2.13
CA LEU A 213 -16.98 -21.74 3.24
C LEU A 213 -16.69 -22.48 4.55
N ALA A 214 -15.80 -21.93 5.38
CA ALA A 214 -15.55 -22.34 6.75
C ALA A 214 -15.80 -21.17 7.70
N ALA A 215 -16.49 -21.42 8.80
CA ALA A 215 -16.70 -20.43 9.88
C ALA A 215 -15.86 -20.87 11.08
N GLU A 216 -14.60 -20.39 11.15
CA GLU A 216 -13.59 -20.88 12.08
C GLU A 216 -12.75 -19.75 12.66
N THR A 217 -12.37 -19.91 13.93
CA THR A 217 -11.52 -18.96 14.65
C THR A 217 -10.21 -19.57 15.15
N ASP A 218 -10.05 -20.91 15.01
CA ASP A 218 -8.85 -21.64 15.38
C ASP A 218 -7.94 -21.88 14.18
N LEU A 219 -6.66 -21.47 14.27
CA LEU A 219 -5.70 -21.59 13.19
C LEU A 219 -5.47 -23.05 12.76
N ALA A 220 -5.39 -23.99 13.71
CA ALA A 220 -5.15 -25.39 13.38
C ALA A 220 -6.30 -25.98 12.55
N THR A 221 -7.53 -25.62 12.89
CA THR A 221 -8.73 -26.02 12.14
C THR A 221 -8.75 -25.37 10.75
N VAL A 222 -8.37 -24.09 10.62
CA VAL A 222 -8.22 -23.42 9.32
C VAL A 222 -7.22 -24.15 8.44
N LEU A 223 -6.05 -24.53 8.98
CA LEU A 223 -5.03 -25.27 8.25
C LEU A 223 -5.57 -26.66 7.81
N GLY A 224 -6.36 -27.33 8.65
CA GLY A 224 -7.05 -28.57 8.31
C GLY A 224 -8.02 -28.41 7.13
N HIS A 225 -8.80 -27.34 7.09
CA HIS A 225 -9.66 -27.03 5.95
C HIS A 225 -8.88 -26.75 4.67
N ILE A 226 -7.75 -26.05 4.75
CA ILE A 226 -6.87 -25.81 3.61
C ILE A 226 -6.35 -27.14 3.07
N GLU A 227 -5.97 -28.07 3.93
CA GLU A 227 -5.48 -29.39 3.53
C GLU A 227 -6.57 -30.23 2.86
N GLN A 228 -7.78 -30.22 3.41
CA GLN A 228 -8.94 -30.98 2.90
C GLN A 228 -9.46 -30.44 1.56
N VAL A 229 -9.57 -29.11 1.44
CA VAL A 229 -10.13 -28.44 0.24
C VAL A 229 -9.11 -28.34 -0.87
N ASP A 230 -7.83 -28.16 -0.54
CA ASP A 230 -6.72 -27.86 -1.45
C ASP A 230 -7.08 -26.72 -2.43
N PRO A 231 -7.33 -25.51 -1.90
CA PRO A 231 -7.81 -24.39 -2.70
C PRO A 231 -6.68 -23.70 -3.47
N GLY A 232 -6.97 -23.22 -4.67
CA GLY A 232 -6.08 -22.34 -5.42
C GLY A 232 -6.08 -20.89 -4.90
N VAL A 233 -7.19 -20.48 -4.25
CA VAL A 233 -7.37 -19.17 -3.62
C VAL A 233 -7.97 -19.33 -2.23
N LEU A 234 -7.36 -18.68 -1.25
CA LEU A 234 -7.81 -18.58 0.13
C LEU A 234 -8.15 -17.13 0.48
N ILE A 235 -9.31 -16.92 1.09
CA ILE A 235 -9.68 -15.64 1.70
C ILE A 235 -9.93 -15.86 3.19
N VAL A 236 -9.36 -14.99 4.04
CA VAL A 236 -9.50 -15.03 5.50
C VAL A 236 -10.07 -13.71 5.99
N ASP A 237 -11.29 -13.72 6.48
CA ASP A 237 -12.05 -12.54 6.93
C ASP A 237 -12.54 -12.69 8.38
N SER A 238 -11.80 -12.13 9.38
CA SER A 238 -10.55 -11.39 9.34
C SER A 238 -9.42 -12.13 10.06
N VAL A 239 -8.19 -11.77 9.74
CA VAL A 239 -7.01 -12.35 10.38
C VAL A 239 -6.91 -12.03 11.87
N GLN A 240 -7.57 -10.94 12.33
CA GLN A 240 -7.55 -10.53 13.73
C GLN A 240 -8.38 -11.42 14.65
N THR A 241 -9.35 -12.13 14.13
CA THR A 241 -10.26 -12.97 14.91
C THR A 241 -9.80 -14.42 15.00
N ILE A 242 -8.79 -14.81 14.18
CA ILE A 242 -8.18 -16.13 14.26
C ILE A 242 -7.10 -16.14 15.34
N ALA A 243 -7.03 -17.23 16.10
CA ALA A 243 -6.05 -17.46 17.15
C ALA A 243 -5.36 -18.81 17.00
N SER A 244 -4.13 -18.89 17.47
CA SER A 244 -3.35 -20.13 17.64
C SER A 244 -3.31 -20.52 19.12
N ALA A 245 -3.59 -21.77 19.41
CA ALA A 245 -3.43 -22.31 20.75
C ALA A 245 -1.94 -22.48 21.17
N GLU A 246 -1.03 -22.43 20.21
CA GLU A 246 0.41 -22.62 20.45
C GLU A 246 1.10 -21.36 20.98
N VAL A 247 0.43 -20.21 20.94
CA VAL A 247 1.00 -18.91 21.30
C VAL A 247 0.13 -18.22 22.34
N ASP A 248 0.75 -17.74 23.42
CA ASP A 248 0.07 -16.98 24.46
C ASP A 248 -0.45 -15.63 23.93
N GLY A 249 -1.60 -15.22 24.42
CA GLY A 249 -2.22 -13.93 24.12
C GLY A 249 -3.68 -14.06 23.71
N GLN A 250 -4.40 -12.94 23.78
CA GLN A 250 -5.79 -12.90 23.35
C GLN A 250 -5.89 -12.80 21.81
N PRO A 251 -6.95 -13.34 21.18
CA PRO A 251 -7.25 -13.11 19.78
C PRO A 251 -7.20 -11.61 19.45
N GLY A 252 -6.66 -11.23 18.30
CA GLY A 252 -6.45 -9.84 17.93
C GLY A 252 -5.22 -9.16 18.55
N GLY A 253 -4.52 -9.83 19.47
CA GLY A 253 -3.24 -9.37 19.99
C GLY A 253 -2.11 -9.48 18.97
N ILE A 254 -1.11 -8.60 19.08
CA ILE A 254 0.01 -8.48 18.13
C ILE A 254 0.71 -9.83 17.88
N THR A 255 0.98 -10.57 18.95
CA THR A 255 1.67 -11.86 18.88
C THR A 255 0.85 -12.90 18.13
N GLN A 256 -0.45 -12.98 18.44
CA GLN A 256 -1.39 -13.88 17.77
C GLN A 256 -1.52 -13.56 16.27
N ILE A 257 -1.74 -12.30 15.93
CA ILE A 257 -1.87 -11.86 14.52
C ILE A 257 -0.59 -12.20 13.72
N ARG A 258 0.59 -12.01 14.32
CA ARG A 258 1.86 -12.35 13.65
C ARG A 258 2.01 -13.84 13.42
N GLU A 259 1.67 -14.66 14.40
CA GLU A 259 1.75 -16.12 14.28
C GLU A 259 0.78 -16.64 13.23
N VAL A 260 -0.48 -16.24 13.29
CA VAL A 260 -1.50 -16.61 12.31
C VAL A 260 -1.07 -16.21 10.88
N ALA A 261 -0.62 -14.97 10.71
CA ALA A 261 -0.16 -14.50 9.41
C ALA A 261 1.07 -15.27 8.92
N ALA A 262 2.05 -15.53 9.80
CA ALA A 262 3.27 -16.28 9.44
C ALA A 262 2.96 -17.71 9.00
N ALA A 263 2.05 -18.40 9.71
CA ALA A 263 1.62 -19.74 9.35
C ALA A 263 0.89 -19.77 7.99
N LEU A 264 -0.06 -18.85 7.78
CA LEU A 264 -0.79 -18.75 6.52
C LEU A 264 0.12 -18.39 5.34
N ILE A 265 1.07 -17.45 5.53
CA ILE A 265 2.07 -17.09 4.51
C ILE A 265 2.93 -18.30 4.13
N LYS A 266 3.37 -19.08 5.12
CA LYS A 266 4.15 -20.27 4.88
C LYS A 266 3.40 -21.28 4.01
N VAL A 267 2.17 -21.61 4.41
CA VAL A 267 1.33 -22.57 3.67
C VAL A 267 0.97 -22.05 2.27
N ALA A 268 0.68 -20.76 2.14
CA ALA A 268 0.40 -20.13 0.86
C ALA A 268 1.57 -20.32 -0.14
N LYS A 269 2.80 -20.07 0.32
CA LYS A 269 4.01 -20.22 -0.50
C LYS A 269 4.34 -21.68 -0.83
N GLU A 270 4.19 -22.58 0.14
CA GLU A 270 4.45 -24.01 -0.05
C GLU A 270 3.47 -24.66 -1.05
N ARG A 271 2.20 -24.22 -1.07
CA ARG A 271 1.15 -24.75 -1.94
C ARG A 271 0.94 -23.97 -3.24
N GLY A 272 1.59 -22.84 -3.42
CA GLY A 272 1.31 -21.93 -4.55
C GLY A 272 -0.12 -21.37 -4.51
N MET A 273 -0.72 -21.26 -3.32
CA MET A 273 -2.08 -20.81 -3.08
C MET A 273 -2.10 -19.29 -2.91
N ALA A 274 -2.82 -18.56 -3.77
CA ALA A 274 -3.00 -17.12 -3.59
C ALA A 274 -3.88 -16.87 -2.36
N THR A 275 -3.43 -16.02 -1.45
CA THR A 275 -4.11 -15.80 -0.17
C THR A 275 -4.42 -14.33 0.04
N VAL A 276 -5.67 -14.00 0.38
CA VAL A 276 -6.10 -12.65 0.76
C VAL A 276 -6.47 -12.64 2.23
N LEU A 277 -5.77 -11.83 3.01
CA LEU A 277 -6.03 -11.59 4.42
C LEU A 277 -6.78 -10.27 4.57
N VAL A 278 -7.90 -10.28 5.28
CA VAL A 278 -8.64 -9.05 5.61
C VAL A 278 -8.12 -8.49 6.92
N GLY A 279 -7.83 -7.18 6.92
CA GLY A 279 -7.43 -6.42 8.08
C GLY A 279 -8.35 -5.22 8.32
N HIS A 280 -8.63 -4.90 9.60
CA HIS A 280 -9.34 -3.69 9.96
C HIS A 280 -8.36 -2.56 10.31
N VAL A 281 -8.68 -1.34 9.89
CA VAL A 281 -7.98 -0.13 10.32
C VAL A 281 -8.66 0.47 11.54
N THR A 282 -7.88 1.09 12.43
CA THR A 282 -8.42 1.89 13.54
C THR A 282 -8.96 3.22 13.01
N LYS A 283 -9.77 3.92 13.84
CA LYS A 283 -10.29 5.27 13.51
C LYS A 283 -9.22 6.32 13.23
N GLU A 284 -7.98 6.04 13.62
CA GLU A 284 -6.80 6.90 13.38
C GLU A 284 -6.11 6.59 12.05
N GLY A 285 -6.73 5.78 11.17
CA GLY A 285 -6.18 5.42 9.86
C GLY A 285 -4.99 4.44 9.92
N SER A 286 -4.63 3.94 11.10
CA SER A 286 -3.62 2.90 11.25
C SER A 286 -4.29 1.51 11.19
N ILE A 287 -3.64 0.54 10.55
CA ILE A 287 -4.13 -0.85 10.55
C ILE A 287 -4.19 -1.33 12.00
N ALA A 288 -5.39 -1.75 12.43
CA ALA A 288 -5.60 -2.33 13.77
C ALA A 288 -4.86 -3.66 13.86
N GLY A 289 -3.84 -3.67 14.68
CA GLY A 289 -2.81 -4.68 14.61
C GLY A 289 -1.66 -4.15 13.77
N PRO A 290 -0.43 -4.47 14.13
CA PRO A 290 0.68 -3.60 13.82
C PRO A 290 0.91 -3.51 12.30
N ARG A 291 1.49 -2.41 11.87
CA ARG A 291 2.25 -2.26 10.62
C ARG A 291 3.17 -3.47 10.30
N VAL A 292 3.30 -4.37 11.25
CA VAL A 292 3.99 -5.65 11.15
C VAL A 292 3.44 -6.54 10.03
N LEU A 293 2.11 -6.57 9.79
CA LEU A 293 1.53 -7.35 8.70
C LEU A 293 1.94 -6.82 7.33
N GLU A 294 2.04 -5.50 7.17
CA GLU A 294 2.46 -4.87 5.91
C GLU A 294 3.86 -5.33 5.48
N HIS A 295 4.75 -5.59 6.44
CA HIS A 295 6.10 -6.07 6.14
C HIS A 295 6.14 -7.55 5.80
N LEU A 296 5.20 -8.34 6.30
CA LEU A 296 5.15 -9.79 6.10
C LEU A 296 4.54 -10.18 4.75
N VAL A 297 3.51 -9.45 4.30
CA VAL A 297 2.77 -9.76 3.06
C VAL A 297 3.46 -9.22 1.81
N ASP A 298 3.06 -9.73 0.65
CA ASP A 298 3.62 -9.34 -0.64
C ASP A 298 2.94 -8.09 -1.23
N VAL A 299 1.62 -7.96 -1.01
CA VAL A 299 0.79 -6.84 -1.49
C VAL A 299 -0.04 -6.30 -0.33
N VAL A 300 -0.17 -4.98 -0.25
CA VAL A 300 -1.07 -4.28 0.69
C VAL A 300 -2.00 -3.40 -0.12
N LEU A 301 -3.28 -3.69 -0.03
CA LEU A 301 -4.36 -2.90 -0.61
C LEU A 301 -5.10 -2.17 0.50
N HIS A 302 -5.41 -0.91 0.27
CA HIS A 302 -6.24 -0.11 1.15
C HIS A 302 -7.54 0.24 0.42
N ILE A 303 -8.69 -0.09 1.01
CA ILE A 303 -9.99 0.32 0.49
C ILE A 303 -10.50 1.52 1.30
N GLU A 304 -10.82 2.58 0.59
CA GLU A 304 -11.24 3.88 1.10
C GLU A 304 -12.58 4.28 0.49
N GLY A 305 -13.28 5.21 1.11
CA GLY A 305 -14.50 5.81 0.58
C GLY A 305 -15.35 6.46 1.65
N ASP A 306 -16.08 7.48 1.27
CA ASP A 306 -17.02 8.15 2.14
C ASP A 306 -18.30 7.30 2.31
N ARG A 307 -18.85 7.28 3.53
CA ARG A 307 -20.09 6.57 3.86
C ARG A 307 -21.32 7.18 3.17
N HIS A 308 -21.21 8.44 2.76
CA HIS A 308 -22.30 9.17 2.10
C HIS A 308 -22.29 9.01 0.58
N THR A 309 -21.21 8.48 0.01
CA THR A 309 -21.08 8.20 -1.42
C THR A 309 -21.04 6.70 -1.66
N ARG A 310 -21.35 6.29 -2.89
CA ARG A 310 -21.25 4.90 -3.31
C ARG A 310 -19.84 4.55 -3.82
N LEU A 311 -19.02 5.56 -4.09
CA LEU A 311 -17.67 5.39 -4.60
C LEU A 311 -16.77 4.75 -3.55
N ARG A 312 -16.02 3.73 -3.98
CA ARG A 312 -14.94 3.12 -3.21
C ARG A 312 -13.68 3.12 -4.04
N LEU A 313 -12.58 3.48 -3.43
CA LEU A 313 -11.26 3.45 -4.04
C LEU A 313 -10.45 2.33 -3.41
N VAL A 314 -9.84 1.48 -4.23
CA VAL A 314 -8.87 0.49 -3.78
C VAL A 314 -7.50 0.94 -4.24
N ARG A 315 -6.60 1.17 -3.30
CA ARG A 315 -5.26 1.69 -3.54
C ARG A 315 -4.20 0.67 -3.17
N ALA A 316 -3.23 0.44 -4.05
CA ALA A 316 -2.04 -0.33 -3.71
C ALA A 316 -1.07 0.53 -2.89
N VAL A 317 -0.87 0.17 -1.62
CA VAL A 317 0.13 0.80 -0.74
C VAL A 317 1.49 0.12 -0.87
N LYS A 318 1.47 -1.17 -1.17
CA LYS A 318 2.65 -2.00 -1.41
C LYS A 318 2.28 -3.06 -2.43
N ASN A 319 3.09 -3.21 -3.46
CA ASN A 319 2.93 -4.29 -4.43
C ASN A 319 4.30 -4.77 -4.91
N ARG A 320 4.61 -6.07 -4.71
CA ARG A 320 5.85 -6.69 -5.18
C ARG A 320 5.77 -7.14 -6.63
N TYR A 321 4.57 -7.19 -7.20
CA TYR A 321 4.29 -7.75 -8.53
C TYR A 321 3.85 -6.70 -9.54
N GLY A 322 3.63 -5.46 -9.09
CA GLY A 322 3.16 -4.36 -9.92
C GLY A 322 3.47 -2.99 -9.32
N ALA A 323 2.90 -1.95 -9.90
CA ALA A 323 3.01 -0.59 -9.41
C ALA A 323 2.33 -0.46 -8.03
N ALA A 324 2.91 0.35 -7.14
CA ALA A 324 2.37 0.58 -5.79
C ALA A 324 1.50 1.85 -5.70
N ASP A 325 1.26 2.53 -6.82
CA ASP A 325 0.52 3.78 -6.92
C ASP A 325 -0.76 3.65 -7.77
N GLU A 326 -1.14 2.41 -8.14
CA GLU A 326 -2.38 2.15 -8.88
C GLU A 326 -3.62 2.28 -7.99
N VAL A 327 -4.69 2.81 -8.59
CA VAL A 327 -5.99 3.01 -7.94
C VAL A 327 -7.10 2.39 -8.79
N GLY A 328 -7.90 1.54 -8.16
CA GLY A 328 -9.14 0.99 -8.72
C GLY A 328 -10.35 1.73 -8.18
N CYS A 329 -11.32 2.01 -9.04
CA CYS A 329 -12.56 2.68 -8.70
C CYS A 329 -13.73 1.70 -8.71
N PHE A 330 -14.58 1.78 -7.68
CA PHE A 330 -15.69 0.86 -7.50
C PHE A 330 -16.96 1.59 -7.08
N ASP A 331 -18.09 1.12 -7.55
CA ASP A 331 -19.43 1.55 -7.11
C ASP A 331 -20.01 0.50 -6.15
N LEU A 332 -20.27 0.89 -4.92
CA LEU A 332 -20.94 0.05 -3.93
C LEU A 332 -22.44 0.15 -4.09
N THR A 333 -23.07 -0.93 -4.56
CA THR A 333 -24.51 -1.04 -4.78
C THR A 333 -25.17 -1.98 -3.77
N ASP A 334 -26.48 -2.01 -3.76
CA ASP A 334 -27.24 -2.96 -2.94
C ASP A 334 -27.03 -4.41 -3.39
N THR A 335 -26.64 -4.62 -4.64
CA THR A 335 -26.40 -5.92 -5.26
C THR A 335 -24.94 -6.37 -5.24
N GLY A 336 -23.99 -5.49 -4.87
CA GLY A 336 -22.58 -5.84 -4.85
C GLY A 336 -21.66 -4.63 -4.98
N ILE A 337 -20.41 -4.87 -5.33
CA ILE A 337 -19.40 -3.85 -5.57
C ILE A 337 -18.87 -4.01 -7.01
N ASN A 338 -19.13 -3.04 -7.85
CA ASN A 338 -18.80 -3.09 -9.27
C ASN A 338 -17.60 -2.21 -9.60
N GLY A 339 -16.67 -2.71 -10.42
CA GLY A 339 -15.60 -1.88 -10.97
C GLY A 339 -16.13 -0.80 -11.90
N ILE A 340 -15.54 0.38 -11.84
CA ILE A 340 -15.87 1.53 -12.69
C ILE A 340 -14.68 1.84 -13.58
N ASP A 341 -14.78 1.50 -14.85
CA ASP A 341 -13.70 1.71 -15.82
C ASP A 341 -13.44 3.21 -16.06
N ASP A 342 -14.49 4.01 -16.09
CA ASP A 342 -14.41 5.47 -16.21
C ASP A 342 -15.20 6.16 -15.09
N PRO A 343 -14.52 6.55 -13.97
CA PRO A 343 -15.16 7.25 -12.87
C PRO A 343 -15.42 8.74 -13.15
N SER A 344 -15.02 9.27 -14.30
CA SER A 344 -15.12 10.72 -14.62
C SER A 344 -16.55 11.24 -14.48
N GLY A 345 -17.56 10.44 -14.85
CA GLY A 345 -18.96 10.80 -14.71
C GLY A 345 -19.45 10.97 -13.26
N LEU A 346 -18.72 10.42 -12.28
CA LEU A 346 -19.07 10.56 -10.86
C LEU A 346 -18.61 11.89 -10.25
N PHE A 347 -17.59 12.51 -10.84
CA PHE A 347 -16.95 13.72 -10.33
C PHE A 347 -17.36 14.98 -11.09
N VAL A 348 -18.18 14.81 -12.11
CA VAL A 348 -18.66 15.88 -12.99
C VAL A 348 -20.17 15.99 -12.82
N SER A 349 -20.65 17.17 -12.45
CA SER A 349 -22.09 17.39 -12.37
C SER A 349 -22.72 17.30 -13.77
N ASP A 350 -23.81 16.54 -13.85
CA ASP A 350 -24.56 16.29 -15.11
C ASP A 350 -25.41 17.53 -15.48
N ARG A 351 -24.74 18.68 -15.70
CA ARG A 351 -25.37 19.95 -15.98
C ARG A 351 -25.23 20.27 -17.47
N ALA A 352 -26.35 20.49 -18.12
CA ALA A 352 -26.39 20.90 -19.53
C ALA A 352 -25.87 22.35 -19.77
N GLU A 353 -25.78 23.18 -18.72
CA GLU A 353 -25.36 24.57 -18.80
C GLU A 353 -24.12 24.84 -17.95
N SER A 354 -23.18 25.62 -18.50
CA SER A 354 -22.03 26.13 -17.79
C SER A 354 -22.45 27.05 -16.64
N VAL A 355 -22.10 26.70 -15.41
CA VAL A 355 -22.37 27.51 -14.23
C VAL A 355 -21.13 28.33 -13.89
N ASP A 356 -21.33 29.62 -13.73
CA ASP A 356 -20.28 30.56 -13.31
C ASP A 356 -19.59 30.11 -12.01
N GLY A 357 -18.25 30.09 -12.02
CA GLY A 357 -17.46 29.66 -10.87
C GLY A 357 -17.20 28.15 -10.80
N THR A 358 -17.54 27.41 -11.86
CA THR A 358 -17.29 25.98 -11.99
C THR A 358 -16.25 25.71 -13.07
N CYS A 359 -15.32 24.81 -12.83
CA CYS A 359 -14.32 24.40 -13.82
C CYS A 359 -14.04 22.90 -13.74
N LEU A 360 -14.04 22.24 -14.87
CA LEU A 360 -13.56 20.88 -15.01
C LEU A 360 -12.03 20.86 -15.10
N THR A 361 -11.44 19.98 -14.33
CA THR A 361 -10.00 19.72 -14.34
C THR A 361 -9.71 18.26 -14.45
N MET A 362 -8.45 17.96 -14.68
CA MET A 362 -7.91 16.62 -14.59
C MET A 362 -6.96 16.57 -13.38
N THR A 363 -7.21 15.65 -12.48
CA THR A 363 -6.30 15.26 -11.41
C THR A 363 -5.69 13.90 -11.73
N ILE A 364 -4.57 13.59 -11.09
CA ILE A 364 -3.90 12.28 -11.23
C ILE A 364 -3.89 11.62 -9.86
N GLU A 365 -4.52 10.46 -9.79
CA GLU A 365 -4.44 9.58 -8.63
C GLU A 365 -3.60 8.36 -8.96
N GLY A 366 -2.43 8.26 -8.33
CA GLY A 366 -1.45 7.29 -8.75
C GLY A 366 -1.04 7.51 -10.21
N THR A 367 -1.36 6.57 -11.08
CA THR A 367 -1.15 6.66 -12.55
C THR A 367 -2.44 7.01 -13.30
N ARG A 368 -3.58 7.09 -12.62
CA ARG A 368 -4.90 7.27 -13.24
C ARG A 368 -5.29 8.73 -13.34
N PRO A 369 -5.56 9.26 -14.54
CA PRO A 369 -6.20 10.55 -14.70
C PRO A 369 -7.69 10.46 -14.35
N LEU A 370 -8.16 11.38 -13.52
CA LEU A 370 -9.56 11.53 -13.14
C LEU A 370 -10.04 12.94 -13.45
N LEU A 371 -11.25 13.07 -14.00
CA LEU A 371 -11.91 14.36 -14.11
C LEU A 371 -12.46 14.78 -12.74
N ALA A 372 -12.24 16.02 -12.38
CA ALA A 372 -12.75 16.63 -11.16
C ALA A 372 -13.41 17.96 -11.48
N GLU A 373 -14.47 18.28 -10.76
CA GLU A 373 -15.12 19.59 -10.83
C GLU A 373 -14.68 20.44 -9.65
N VAL A 374 -14.08 21.59 -9.92
CA VAL A 374 -13.71 22.57 -8.91
C VAL A 374 -14.67 23.73 -8.98
N GLN A 375 -15.26 24.08 -7.86
CA GLN A 375 -16.14 25.22 -7.72
C GLN A 375 -15.48 26.33 -6.90
N ALA A 376 -15.64 27.58 -7.31
CA ALA A 376 -15.14 28.73 -6.58
C ALA A 376 -16.21 29.84 -6.56
N LEU A 377 -16.64 30.23 -5.39
CA LEU A 377 -17.57 31.34 -5.17
C LEU A 377 -16.82 32.53 -4.60
N VAL A 378 -17.00 33.68 -5.24
CA VAL A 378 -16.40 34.96 -4.81
C VAL A 378 -17.51 35.95 -4.55
N ALA A 379 -17.65 36.41 -3.33
CA ALA A 379 -18.66 37.39 -2.91
C ALA A 379 -18.02 38.63 -2.30
N THR A 380 -18.59 39.82 -2.53
CA THR A 380 -18.16 41.05 -1.85
C THR A 380 -18.49 40.99 -0.38
N THR A 381 -17.56 41.42 0.47
CA THR A 381 -17.76 41.49 1.91
C THR A 381 -17.41 42.88 2.45
N GLN A 382 -18.11 43.31 3.50
CA GLN A 382 -17.77 44.50 4.24
C GLN A 382 -16.91 44.20 5.48
N SER A 383 -16.60 42.93 5.69
CA SER A 383 -15.74 42.54 6.80
C SER A 383 -14.31 43.03 6.59
N PRO A 384 -13.66 43.60 7.61
CA PRO A 384 -12.26 43.98 7.51
C PRO A 384 -11.32 42.77 7.34
N SER A 385 -11.81 41.57 7.62
CA SER A 385 -11.10 40.31 7.43
C SER A 385 -11.93 39.35 6.55
N PRO A 386 -11.74 39.37 5.22
CA PRO A 386 -12.44 38.48 4.31
C PRO A 386 -12.19 37.02 4.61
N ARG A 387 -13.23 36.22 4.53
CA ARG A 387 -13.16 34.80 4.81
C ARG A 387 -12.57 34.03 3.61
N ARG A 388 -11.66 33.09 3.91
CA ARG A 388 -11.11 32.15 2.96
C ARG A 388 -11.48 30.75 3.47
N ALA A 389 -12.43 30.09 2.81
CA ALA A 389 -12.90 28.76 3.19
C ALA A 389 -12.67 27.79 2.04
N THR A 390 -12.12 26.64 2.35
CA THR A 390 -11.89 25.58 1.38
C THR A 390 -12.48 24.27 1.89
N SER A 391 -12.92 23.42 0.96
CA SER A 391 -13.34 22.05 1.20
C SER A 391 -12.65 21.17 0.13
N GLY A 392 -11.99 20.09 0.53
CA GLY A 392 -11.22 19.24 -0.37
C GLY A 392 -9.89 19.85 -0.87
N LEU A 393 -9.61 21.12 -0.57
CA LEU A 393 -8.42 21.84 -1.03
C LEU A 393 -7.55 22.31 0.14
N ASP A 394 -6.23 22.33 -0.06
CA ASP A 394 -5.28 22.86 0.93
C ASP A 394 -5.39 24.39 1.07
N ASN A 395 -5.72 24.84 2.28
CA ASN A 395 -5.95 26.25 2.59
C ASN A 395 -4.73 27.15 2.27
N ALA A 396 -3.51 26.67 2.55
CA ALA A 396 -2.30 27.48 2.36
C ALA A 396 -2.01 27.69 0.87
N ARG A 397 -2.25 26.66 0.09
CA ARG A 397 -2.12 26.73 -1.36
C ARG A 397 -3.16 27.64 -1.98
N VAL A 398 -4.44 27.52 -1.61
CA VAL A 398 -5.50 28.41 -2.10
C VAL A 398 -5.18 29.87 -1.74
N ALA A 399 -4.71 30.16 -0.53
CA ALA A 399 -4.31 31.49 -0.14
C ALA A 399 -3.17 32.05 -1.02
N MET A 400 -2.18 31.21 -1.34
CA MET A 400 -1.09 31.59 -2.25
C MET A 400 -1.60 31.92 -3.65
N VAL A 401 -2.48 31.08 -4.21
CA VAL A 401 -3.06 31.28 -5.54
C VAL A 401 -3.86 32.58 -5.58
N LEU A 402 -4.68 32.86 -4.55
CA LEU A 402 -5.43 34.11 -4.45
C LEU A 402 -4.51 35.34 -4.40
N ALA A 403 -3.39 35.26 -3.67
CA ALA A 403 -2.41 36.34 -3.61
C ALA A 403 -1.72 36.57 -4.98
N VAL A 404 -1.41 35.51 -5.72
CA VAL A 404 -0.86 35.60 -7.08
C VAL A 404 -1.88 36.21 -8.06
N LEU A 405 -3.15 35.79 -8.00
CA LEU A 405 -4.24 36.34 -8.81
C LEU A 405 -4.45 37.82 -8.54
N GLU A 406 -4.46 38.22 -7.28
CA GLU A 406 -4.60 39.61 -6.91
C GLU A 406 -3.42 40.45 -7.44
N ARG A 407 -2.18 39.98 -7.20
CA ARG A 407 -0.96 40.74 -7.54
C ARG A 407 -0.63 40.74 -9.03
N ARG A 408 -0.80 39.62 -9.74
CA ARG A 408 -0.41 39.46 -11.15
C ARG A 408 -1.60 39.45 -12.11
N GLY A 409 -2.73 38.90 -11.68
CA GLY A 409 -3.95 38.84 -12.47
C GLY A 409 -4.78 40.14 -12.38
N GLY A 410 -4.47 41.05 -11.46
CA GLY A 410 -5.22 42.27 -11.26
C GLY A 410 -6.67 42.08 -10.78
N VAL A 411 -6.96 40.90 -10.20
CA VAL A 411 -8.29 40.56 -9.69
C VAL A 411 -8.42 41.12 -8.27
N PRO A 412 -9.32 42.07 -7.97
CA PRO A 412 -9.44 42.67 -6.63
C PRO A 412 -10.10 41.69 -5.66
N LEU A 413 -9.29 41.00 -4.85
CA LEU A 413 -9.76 40.01 -3.87
C LEU A 413 -9.67 40.48 -2.43
N ALA A 414 -9.07 41.66 -2.18
CA ALA A 414 -8.84 42.16 -0.83
C ALA A 414 -10.13 42.32 -0.01
N MET A 415 -11.25 42.68 -0.62
CA MET A 415 -12.56 42.87 0.03
C MET A 415 -13.58 41.84 -0.47
N ARG A 416 -13.14 40.62 -0.69
CA ARG A 416 -14.02 39.52 -1.17
C ARG A 416 -13.84 38.28 -0.32
N ASP A 417 -14.93 37.67 0.10
CA ASP A 417 -14.98 36.33 0.63
C ASP A 417 -14.79 35.33 -0.52
N VAL A 418 -13.96 34.31 -0.31
CA VAL A 418 -13.73 33.26 -1.28
C VAL A 418 -14.02 31.92 -0.61
N ARG A 419 -14.93 31.15 -1.23
CA ARG A 419 -15.16 29.75 -0.90
C ARG A 419 -14.80 28.91 -2.10
N SER A 420 -13.96 27.92 -1.90
CA SER A 420 -13.57 26.97 -2.94
C SER A 420 -13.82 25.55 -2.46
N GLU A 421 -14.40 24.74 -3.33
CA GLU A 421 -14.77 23.37 -3.05
C GLU A 421 -14.36 22.49 -4.21
N GLU A 422 -13.78 21.33 -3.91
CA GLU A 422 -13.49 20.28 -4.87
C GLU A 422 -14.40 19.09 -4.56
N HIS A 423 -15.13 18.61 -5.58
CA HIS A 423 -16.09 17.53 -5.42
C HIS A 423 -15.46 16.12 -5.40
N THR A 424 -14.14 16.04 -5.50
CA THR A 424 -13.40 14.80 -5.27
C THR A 424 -12.96 14.79 -3.81
N SER A 425 -13.76 14.27 -2.93
CA SER A 425 -13.63 14.45 -1.47
C SER A 425 -12.33 13.92 -0.85
N GLU A 426 -11.41 13.33 -1.61
CA GLU A 426 -10.13 12.80 -1.08
C GLU A 426 -8.92 13.02 -2.00
N LEU A 427 -9.09 13.68 -3.16
CA LEU A 427 -8.00 13.84 -4.11
C LEU A 427 -7.23 15.13 -3.86
N GLN A 428 -6.16 15.04 -3.11
CA GLN A 428 -5.23 16.15 -2.83
C GLN A 428 -4.41 16.50 -4.07
N SER A 429 -4.96 17.13 -5.08
CA SER A 429 -4.06 17.74 -6.04
C SER A 429 -4.69 18.80 -6.94
N HIS A 430 -3.95 19.81 -7.16
CA HIS A 430 -3.84 20.76 -8.27
C HIS A 430 -4.60 22.09 -8.21
N LEU A 431 -3.87 23.00 -7.62
CA LEU A 431 -4.15 24.41 -7.46
C LEU A 431 -4.11 25.29 -8.70
N ASN A 432 -3.68 24.80 -9.83
CA ASN A 432 -3.53 25.61 -11.04
C ASN A 432 -4.86 26.12 -11.62
N LEU A 433 -5.96 25.65 -11.08
CA LEU A 433 -7.31 25.88 -11.60
C LEU A 433 -8.06 27.04 -11.02
N VAL A 434 -7.88 27.34 -9.72
CA VAL A 434 -8.49 28.53 -9.12
C VAL A 434 -8.05 29.79 -9.91
N CYS A 435 -6.82 29.76 -10.45
CA CYS A 435 -6.31 30.81 -11.32
C CYS A 435 -7.13 30.97 -12.61
N ARG A 436 -7.54 29.88 -13.25
CA ARG A 436 -8.27 29.92 -14.52
C ARG A 436 -9.69 30.42 -14.35
N LEU A 437 -10.40 29.92 -13.33
CA LEU A 437 -11.77 30.32 -13.02
C LEU A 437 -11.94 31.81 -12.72
N LEU A 438 -10.93 32.44 -12.12
CA LEU A 438 -10.98 33.87 -11.79
C LEU A 438 -10.51 34.76 -12.95
N LEU A 439 -9.81 34.20 -13.96
CA LEU A 439 -9.35 34.92 -15.14
C LEU A 439 -10.38 34.91 -16.31
N GLU A 440 -11.29 33.98 -16.37
CA GLU A 440 -12.31 33.88 -17.42
C GLU A 440 -13.46 34.89 -17.26
N LYS A 441 -13.49 35.65 -16.13
CA LYS A 441 -14.49 36.73 -15.88
C LYS A 441 -14.00 38.15 -16.24
N LYS A 442 -13.13 38.30 -17.25
CA LYS A 442 -12.80 39.63 -17.78
C LYS A 442 -13.52 39.83 -19.13
#